data_fc9ac1eb7ab178aa28a7771d8f34131d
#
_entry.id   fc9ac1eb7ab178aa28a7771d8f34131d
#
_cell.length_a   1.000
_cell.length_b   1.000
_cell.length_c   1.000
_cell.angle_alpha   90.00
_cell.angle_beta   90.00
_cell.angle_gamma   90.00
#
_symmetry.space_group_name_H-M   'P 1'
#
loop_
_entity.id
_entity.type
_entity.pdbx_description
1 polymer ?
#
loop_
_entity_poly.entity_id
_entity_poly.type
_entity_poly.pdbx_seq_one_letter_code
_entity_poly.pdbx_strand_id
1 'polypeptide(L)'
;MRTLKRTAVFLLTLLWLAGCGLCSFAAGDQPVLWAAQTEQSAVLYLPQSGDVTECLVGSVKCTGVQSKAISELEHPIHTLILLDNSLSIPKESRETISKILDNLVGNRMQGELYTIATISDDIRYLCSAESDYLSLGSAIDGITYENQNTQLTDRVYEAVQKLYDADPTQLCRVVIISDGVDDKQIGYTRTELENLLRSCGYPIYTVGCGPNDTAERKTKLENLFALSRVNRGQSWYLAETNDTFAIAKGICEYNGAQRVTAKLPDEVCDGSTRAIQVTCGGTGYSTQLKMPFVAASEPASSVSSAPASSAVEPVQDNSNQTRMLLLLAGAGAAVVIVLVVVFVVLGLSLIHISEPTRRVV
;
A
#
# COMPACT_ATOMS: atom_id res chain seq x y z
N MET A 1 5.96 -30.69 -39.41
CA MET A 1 5.05 -29.74 -38.75
C MET A 1 4.96 -29.90 -37.20
N ARG A 2 5.11 -31.06 -36.59
CA ARG A 2 5.03 -31.26 -35.12
C ARG A 2 6.26 -30.75 -34.35
N THR A 3 7.45 -30.78 -34.94
CA THR A 3 8.70 -30.26 -34.32
C THR A 3 8.77 -28.74 -34.28
N LEU A 4 8.25 -28.04 -35.32
CA LEU A 4 8.24 -26.59 -35.37
C LEU A 4 7.30 -25.96 -34.32
N LYS A 5 6.19 -26.64 -33.99
CA LYS A 5 5.26 -26.19 -32.93
C LYS A 5 5.85 -26.32 -31.53
N ARG A 6 6.68 -27.35 -31.28
CA ARG A 6 7.33 -27.56 -29.98
C ARG A 6 8.45 -26.55 -29.73
N THR A 7 9.24 -26.18 -30.75
CA THR A 7 10.28 -25.14 -30.64
C THR A 7 9.67 -23.75 -30.46
N ALA A 8 8.55 -23.41 -31.10
CA ALA A 8 7.88 -22.13 -30.93
C ALA A 8 7.29 -21.96 -29.52
N VAL A 9 6.70 -23.02 -28.94
CA VAL A 9 6.18 -22.97 -27.56
C VAL A 9 7.31 -22.84 -26.54
N PHE A 10 8.45 -23.53 -26.77
CA PHE A 10 9.62 -23.42 -25.88
C PHE A 10 10.28 -22.02 -25.94
N LEU A 11 10.34 -21.39 -27.11
CA LEU A 11 10.84 -20.01 -27.25
C LEU A 11 9.89 -18.98 -26.62
N LEU A 12 8.56 -19.17 -26.72
CA LEU A 12 7.59 -18.28 -26.09
C LEU A 12 7.61 -18.39 -24.57
N THR A 13 7.78 -19.59 -24.02
CA THR A 13 7.92 -19.77 -22.56
C THR A 13 9.24 -19.19 -22.04
N LEU A 14 10.33 -19.27 -22.79
CA LEU A 14 11.60 -18.63 -22.44
C LEU A 14 11.52 -17.10 -22.50
N LEU A 15 10.81 -16.53 -23.50
CA LEU A 15 10.58 -15.09 -23.59
C LEU A 15 9.66 -14.58 -22.47
N TRP A 16 8.69 -15.38 -22.04
CA TRP A 16 7.80 -15.04 -20.93
C TRP A 16 8.53 -15.07 -19.57
N LEU A 17 9.46 -16.00 -19.40
CA LEU A 17 10.34 -16.09 -18.23
C LEU A 17 11.39 -14.95 -18.21
N ALA A 18 11.80 -14.42 -19.35
CA ALA A 18 12.73 -13.31 -19.44
C ALA A 18 12.05 -11.92 -19.30
N GLY A 19 10.73 -11.83 -19.59
CA GLY A 19 9.95 -10.59 -19.50
C GLY A 19 9.31 -10.34 -18.13
N CYS A 20 9.06 -11.40 -17.35
CA CYS A 20 8.81 -11.27 -15.93
C CYS A 20 10.18 -11.09 -15.27
N GLY A 21 10.58 -9.85 -15.00
CA GLY A 21 11.63 -9.57 -14.02
C GLY A 21 11.19 -10.24 -12.71
N LEU A 22 11.52 -11.50 -12.54
CA LEU A 22 11.45 -12.19 -11.27
C LEU A 22 12.34 -11.39 -10.34
N CYS A 23 11.74 -10.46 -9.58
CA CYS A 23 12.35 -9.94 -8.39
C CYS A 23 12.62 -11.17 -7.52
N SER A 24 13.83 -11.72 -7.65
CA SER A 24 14.29 -12.79 -6.81
C SER A 24 14.43 -12.19 -5.42
N PHE A 25 13.35 -12.30 -4.61
CA PHE A 25 13.58 -12.27 -3.18
C PHE A 25 14.55 -13.43 -2.89
N ALA A 26 15.64 -13.15 -2.20
CA ALA A 26 16.47 -14.23 -1.70
C ALA A 26 15.56 -15.20 -0.95
N ALA A 27 15.64 -16.49 -1.26
CA ALA A 27 14.78 -17.49 -0.64
C ALA A 27 15.06 -17.44 0.88
N GLY A 28 14.14 -16.81 1.65
CA GLY A 28 14.29 -16.64 3.09
C GLY A 28 14.06 -15.23 3.64
N ASP A 29 14.01 -14.18 2.79
CA ASP A 29 13.77 -12.83 3.28
C ASP A 29 12.34 -12.66 3.81
N GLN A 30 12.25 -12.03 4.98
CA GLN A 30 10.98 -11.63 5.57
C GLN A 30 10.50 -10.32 4.92
N PRO A 31 9.18 -10.10 4.81
CA PRO A 31 8.69 -8.83 4.33
C PRO A 31 8.90 -7.72 5.37
N VAL A 32 9.27 -6.50 4.94
CA VAL A 32 9.24 -5.33 5.81
C VAL A 32 7.81 -5.02 6.25
N LEU A 33 7.63 -4.39 7.40
CA LEU A 33 6.31 -3.99 7.89
C LEU A 33 5.72 -2.90 6.99
N TRP A 34 6.50 -1.89 6.71
CA TRP A 34 6.11 -0.77 5.87
C TRP A 34 7.36 -0.07 5.31
N ALA A 35 7.22 0.59 4.16
CA ALA A 35 8.29 1.34 3.54
C ALA A 35 7.77 2.59 2.84
N ALA A 36 8.54 3.65 2.93
CA ALA A 36 8.32 4.90 2.23
C ALA A 36 9.63 5.44 1.66
N GLN A 37 9.54 6.44 0.82
CA GLN A 37 10.69 7.14 0.27
C GLN A 37 10.57 8.65 0.44
N THR A 38 11.71 9.30 0.57
CA THR A 38 11.88 10.73 0.40
C THR A 38 12.71 10.99 -0.88
N GLU A 39 13.02 12.25 -1.18
CA GLU A 39 13.80 12.60 -2.37
C GLU A 39 15.15 11.85 -2.48
N GLN A 40 15.79 11.52 -1.37
CA GLN A 40 17.11 10.88 -1.36
C GLN A 40 17.25 9.73 -0.36
N SER A 41 16.18 9.33 0.31
CA SER A 41 16.27 8.30 1.35
C SER A 41 15.11 7.33 1.26
N ALA A 42 15.37 6.08 1.61
CA ALA A 42 14.37 5.10 1.94
C ALA A 42 14.15 5.07 3.45
N VAL A 43 12.88 4.95 3.86
CA VAL A 43 12.45 4.74 5.24
C VAL A 43 11.74 3.39 5.28
N LEU A 44 12.25 2.47 6.10
CA LEU A 44 11.69 1.13 6.25
C LEU A 44 11.35 0.89 7.71
N TYR A 45 10.26 0.20 7.94
CA TYR A 45 9.88 -0.26 9.27
C TYR A 45 9.94 -1.79 9.29
N LEU A 46 10.74 -2.32 10.20
CA LEU A 46 10.94 -3.74 10.40
C LEU A 46 10.10 -4.20 11.60
N PRO A 47 9.49 -5.40 11.55
CA PRO A 47 8.62 -5.86 12.63
C PRO A 47 9.36 -6.15 13.93
N GLN A 48 10.68 -6.30 13.88
CA GLN A 48 11.54 -6.59 15.02
C GLN A 48 12.74 -5.65 15.07
N SER A 49 13.22 -5.38 16.28
CA SER A 49 14.43 -4.59 16.52
C SER A 49 15.69 -5.45 16.48
N GLY A 50 16.79 -4.88 16.01
CA GLY A 50 18.10 -5.53 15.95
C GLY A 50 19.15 -4.63 15.29
N ASP A 51 20.40 -5.08 15.26
CA ASP A 51 21.48 -4.38 14.59
C ASP A 51 21.33 -4.50 13.08
N VAL A 52 21.32 -3.37 12.39
CA VAL A 52 21.31 -3.32 10.93
C VAL A 52 22.74 -3.42 10.40
N THR A 53 23.02 -4.49 9.68
CA THR A 53 24.36 -4.76 9.13
C THR A 53 24.49 -4.39 7.66
N GLU A 54 23.40 -4.40 6.91
CA GLU A 54 23.40 -4.11 5.47
C GLU A 54 22.06 -3.55 4.99
N CYS A 55 22.13 -2.63 4.01
CA CYS A 55 20.99 -2.14 3.24
C CYS A 55 21.37 -2.02 1.77
N LEU A 56 20.62 -2.68 0.88
CA LEU A 56 20.88 -2.75 -0.55
C LEU A 56 19.63 -2.35 -1.35
N VAL A 57 19.85 -1.68 -2.48
CA VAL A 57 18.84 -1.51 -3.55
C VAL A 57 19.31 -2.29 -4.77
N GLY A 58 18.68 -3.43 -5.04
CA GLY A 58 19.24 -4.42 -5.96
C GLY A 58 20.59 -4.93 -5.48
N SER A 59 21.67 -4.62 -6.21
CA SER A 59 23.07 -4.94 -5.82
C SER A 59 23.85 -3.73 -5.28
N VAL A 60 23.20 -2.56 -5.20
CA VAL A 60 23.86 -1.31 -4.83
C VAL A 60 23.68 -1.04 -3.35
N LYS A 61 24.80 -0.77 -2.65
CA LYS A 61 24.79 -0.54 -1.21
C LYS A 61 24.34 0.88 -0.88
N CYS A 62 23.34 0.98 0.01
CA CYS A 62 22.93 2.26 0.59
C CYS A 62 23.99 2.79 1.57
N THR A 63 24.00 4.10 1.76
CA THR A 63 24.90 4.79 2.71
C THR A 63 24.10 5.46 3.82
N GLY A 64 24.78 5.95 4.86
CA GLY A 64 24.14 6.69 5.95
C GLY A 64 23.00 5.93 6.64
N VAL A 65 23.12 4.59 6.72
CA VAL A 65 22.12 3.75 7.33
C VAL A 65 22.03 4.05 8.82
N GLN A 66 20.84 4.39 9.28
CA GLN A 66 20.53 4.64 10.69
C GLN A 66 19.33 3.78 11.08
N SER A 67 19.33 3.28 12.29
CA SER A 67 18.23 2.51 12.84
C SER A 67 17.88 2.99 14.25
N LYS A 68 16.57 3.01 14.54
CA LYS A 68 16.02 3.34 15.88
C LYS A 68 14.81 2.47 16.14
N ALA A 69 14.66 1.97 17.39
CA ALA A 69 13.38 1.45 17.81
C ALA A 69 12.31 2.54 17.67
N ILE A 70 11.10 2.18 17.22
CA ILE A 70 10.07 3.21 17.01
C ILE A 70 9.71 3.90 18.32
N SER A 71 9.82 3.22 19.48
CA SER A 71 9.62 3.80 20.80
C SER A 71 10.60 4.93 21.17
N GLU A 72 11.70 5.09 20.41
CA GLU A 72 12.67 6.18 20.58
C GLU A 72 12.39 7.38 19.65
N LEU A 73 11.36 7.28 18.82
CA LEU A 73 10.92 8.37 17.95
C LEU A 73 10.00 9.31 18.72
N GLU A 74 10.01 10.57 18.37
CA GLU A 74 9.10 11.58 18.93
C GLU A 74 7.64 11.18 18.68
N HIS A 75 7.35 10.74 17.46
CA HIS A 75 6.06 10.21 17.04
C HIS A 75 6.23 8.82 16.45
N PRO A 76 6.13 7.74 17.26
CA PRO A 76 6.42 6.38 16.82
C PRO A 76 5.44 5.85 15.76
N ILE A 77 4.14 6.05 15.99
CA ILE A 77 3.06 5.62 15.10
C ILE A 77 1.95 6.67 15.16
N HIS A 78 1.23 6.85 14.06
CA HIS A 78 -0.03 7.57 14.04
C HIS A 78 -1.19 6.59 13.87
N THR A 79 -2.05 6.49 14.87
CA THR A 79 -3.23 5.62 14.88
C THR A 79 -4.47 6.40 14.47
N LEU A 80 -5.05 6.05 13.32
CA LEU A 80 -6.33 6.56 12.85
C LEU A 80 -7.45 5.60 13.26
N ILE A 81 -8.39 6.07 14.07
CA ILE A 81 -9.58 5.32 14.47
C ILE A 81 -10.80 5.92 13.78
N LEU A 82 -11.49 5.10 13.00
CA LEU A 82 -12.73 5.43 12.31
C LEU A 82 -13.85 4.59 12.90
N LEU A 83 -14.75 5.22 13.62
CA LEU A 83 -15.86 4.59 14.30
C LEU A 83 -17.19 4.95 13.61
N ASP A 84 -17.87 3.95 13.12
CA ASP A 84 -19.28 4.07 12.76
C ASP A 84 -20.11 4.31 14.02
N ASN A 85 -20.73 5.49 14.10
CA ASN A 85 -21.54 5.87 15.25
C ASN A 85 -23.05 5.88 14.96
N SER A 86 -23.49 5.12 13.97
CA SER A 86 -24.91 4.93 13.65
C SER A 86 -25.65 4.14 14.75
N LEU A 87 -26.98 4.31 14.84
CA LEU A 87 -27.80 3.56 15.78
C LEU A 87 -27.92 2.07 15.44
N SER A 88 -27.51 1.63 14.24
CA SER A 88 -27.43 0.22 13.85
C SER A 88 -26.44 -0.56 14.70
N ILE A 89 -25.44 0.12 15.28
CA ILE A 89 -24.49 -0.48 16.23
C ILE A 89 -25.22 -0.92 17.49
N PRO A 90 -25.22 -2.23 17.83
CA PRO A 90 -25.90 -2.76 19.02
C PRO A 90 -25.42 -2.09 20.31
N LYS A 91 -26.35 -1.84 21.24
CA LYS A 91 -26.02 -1.17 22.50
C LYS A 91 -24.94 -1.92 23.30
N GLU A 92 -25.00 -3.25 23.29
CA GLU A 92 -24.04 -4.12 23.97
C GLU A 92 -22.63 -3.96 23.38
N SER A 93 -22.54 -3.73 22.06
CA SER A 93 -21.27 -3.50 21.37
C SER A 93 -20.66 -2.15 21.73
N ARG A 94 -21.47 -1.12 22.01
CA ARG A 94 -20.99 0.25 22.30
C ARG A 94 -20.09 0.30 23.54
N GLU A 95 -20.48 -0.38 24.61
CA GLU A 95 -19.66 -0.50 25.82
C GLU A 95 -18.36 -1.27 25.57
N THR A 96 -18.44 -2.35 24.78
CA THR A 96 -17.27 -3.13 24.38
C THR A 96 -16.32 -2.30 23.53
N ILE A 97 -16.84 -1.50 22.59
CA ILE A 97 -16.05 -0.56 21.75
C ILE A 97 -15.35 0.46 22.63
N SER A 98 -16.05 1.11 23.57
CA SER A 98 -15.41 2.06 24.50
C SER A 98 -14.23 1.41 25.24
N LYS A 99 -14.41 0.20 25.79
CA LYS A 99 -13.33 -0.55 26.47
C LYS A 99 -12.15 -0.89 25.54
N ILE A 100 -12.41 -1.19 24.25
CA ILE A 100 -11.34 -1.40 23.27
C ILE A 100 -10.54 -0.11 23.07
N LEU A 101 -11.21 1.02 22.89
CA LEU A 101 -10.59 2.32 22.71
C LEU A 101 -9.78 2.73 23.96
N ASP A 102 -10.32 2.55 25.15
CA ASP A 102 -9.64 2.80 26.42
C ASP A 102 -8.37 1.93 26.55
N ASN A 103 -8.47 0.64 26.20
CA ASN A 103 -7.33 -0.27 26.20
C ASN A 103 -6.27 0.12 25.16
N LEU A 104 -6.67 0.59 23.98
CA LEU A 104 -5.75 1.09 22.95
C LEU A 104 -4.97 2.30 23.47
N VAL A 105 -5.68 3.30 23.99
CA VAL A 105 -5.07 4.51 24.54
C VAL A 105 -4.22 4.18 25.79
N GLY A 106 -4.66 3.23 26.63
CA GLY A 106 -3.90 2.77 27.79
C GLY A 106 -2.60 2.05 27.43
N ASN A 107 -2.54 1.35 26.29
CA ASN A 107 -1.39 0.62 25.79
C ASN A 107 -0.52 1.41 24.78
N ARG A 108 -0.82 2.72 24.58
CA ARG A 108 -0.08 3.52 23.63
C ARG A 108 1.39 3.69 24.01
N MET A 109 2.21 3.88 23.01
CA MET A 109 3.60 4.32 23.20
C MET A 109 3.65 5.81 23.58
N GLN A 110 4.72 6.20 24.24
CA GLN A 110 4.97 7.63 24.48
C GLN A 110 5.10 8.36 23.14
N GLY A 111 4.40 9.49 22.96
CA GLY A 111 4.42 10.27 21.71
C GLY A 111 3.62 9.67 20.55
N GLU A 112 2.96 8.53 20.75
CA GLU A 112 2.05 7.97 19.74
C GLU A 112 0.89 8.94 19.48
N LEU A 113 0.65 9.27 18.20
CA LEU A 113 -0.41 10.15 17.78
C LEU A 113 -1.69 9.37 17.50
N TYR A 114 -2.82 9.94 17.93
CA TYR A 114 -4.15 9.41 17.65
C TYR A 114 -4.98 10.45 16.91
N THR A 115 -5.66 10.00 15.88
CA THR A 115 -6.80 10.70 15.28
C THR A 115 -8.03 9.83 15.48
N ILE A 116 -9.02 10.32 16.21
CA ILE A 116 -10.27 9.61 16.46
C ILE A 116 -11.38 10.38 15.75
N ALA A 117 -12.11 9.70 14.88
CA ALA A 117 -13.23 10.27 14.15
C ALA A 117 -14.42 9.32 14.14
N THR A 118 -15.63 9.86 14.21
CA THR A 118 -16.84 9.15 13.87
C THR A 118 -17.16 9.36 12.39
N ILE A 119 -17.71 8.31 11.77
CA ILE A 119 -18.06 8.29 10.36
C ILE A 119 -19.55 8.01 10.17
N SER A 120 -20.18 8.82 9.31
CA SER A 120 -21.58 8.75 8.93
C SER A 120 -21.74 9.28 7.50
N ASP A 121 -22.70 10.17 7.25
CA ASP A 121 -22.74 11.00 6.03
C ASP A 121 -21.51 11.94 5.94
N ASP A 122 -20.92 12.29 7.09
CA ASP A 122 -19.71 13.11 7.22
C ASP A 122 -18.67 12.46 8.13
N ILE A 123 -17.46 13.01 8.16
CA ILE A 123 -16.42 12.65 9.13
C ILE A 123 -16.38 13.72 10.22
N ARG A 124 -16.64 13.32 11.47
CA ARG A 124 -16.47 14.20 12.63
C ARG A 124 -15.23 13.79 13.41
N TYR A 125 -14.19 14.61 13.32
CA TYR A 125 -12.98 14.45 14.10
C TYR A 125 -13.21 14.85 15.55
N LEU A 126 -13.03 13.91 16.49
CA LEU A 126 -13.11 14.15 17.94
C LEU A 126 -11.76 14.65 18.47
N CYS A 127 -10.66 14.11 17.92
CA CYS A 127 -9.31 14.65 18.07
C CYS A 127 -8.50 14.38 16.80
N SER A 128 -7.40 15.12 16.61
CA SER A 128 -6.52 14.95 15.45
C SER A 128 -5.07 15.08 15.89
N ALA A 129 -4.25 14.05 15.58
CA ALA A 129 -2.84 13.98 15.94
C ALA A 129 -2.57 14.28 17.44
N GLU A 130 -3.42 13.72 18.31
CA GLU A 130 -3.37 13.93 19.76
C GLU A 130 -2.53 12.83 20.43
N SER A 131 -1.76 13.18 21.44
CA SER A 131 -0.96 12.23 22.24
C SER A 131 -1.24 12.30 23.74
N ASP A 132 -1.93 13.38 24.19
CA ASP A 132 -2.26 13.53 25.60
C ASP A 132 -3.36 12.56 26.05
N TYR A 133 -3.11 11.85 27.15
CA TYR A 133 -4.00 10.80 27.66
C TYR A 133 -5.40 11.34 28.02
N LEU A 134 -5.45 12.50 28.68
CA LEU A 134 -6.72 13.06 29.14
C LEU A 134 -7.55 13.58 27.97
N SER A 135 -6.90 14.19 26.99
CA SER A 135 -7.53 14.65 25.75
C SER A 135 -8.11 13.47 24.95
N LEU A 136 -7.36 12.36 24.86
CA LEU A 136 -7.81 11.13 24.21
C LEU A 136 -9.00 10.51 24.95
N GLY A 137 -8.95 10.41 26.28
CA GLY A 137 -10.09 9.97 27.10
C GLY A 137 -11.33 10.82 26.86
N SER A 138 -11.18 12.14 26.88
CA SER A 138 -12.28 13.08 26.61
C SER A 138 -12.86 12.91 25.18
N ALA A 139 -12.03 12.59 24.21
CA ALA A 139 -12.50 12.30 22.84
C ALA A 139 -13.31 11.00 22.79
N ILE A 140 -12.90 9.96 23.52
CA ILE A 140 -13.64 8.68 23.62
C ILE A 140 -14.98 8.89 24.34
N ASP A 141 -14.98 9.61 25.45
CA ASP A 141 -16.21 9.95 26.22
C ASP A 141 -17.19 10.80 25.40
N GLY A 142 -16.67 11.57 24.43
CA GLY A 142 -17.45 12.42 23.53
C GLY A 142 -18.13 11.66 22.37
N ILE A 143 -17.96 10.33 22.27
CA ILE A 143 -18.60 9.52 21.22
C ILE A 143 -20.10 9.43 21.48
N THR A 144 -20.90 9.90 20.52
CA THR A 144 -22.36 9.81 20.53
C THR A 144 -22.86 8.99 19.37
N TYR A 145 -23.91 8.17 19.58
CA TYR A 145 -24.52 7.35 18.54
C TYR A 145 -25.81 8.03 18.08
N GLU A 146 -25.96 8.18 16.76
CA GLU A 146 -27.03 8.98 16.16
C GLU A 146 -27.76 8.18 15.06
N ASN A 147 -29.01 8.58 14.77
CA ASN A 147 -29.77 7.98 13.69
C ASN A 147 -29.39 8.61 12.36
N GLN A 148 -28.39 8.04 11.71
CA GLN A 148 -27.80 8.55 10.47
C GLN A 148 -27.36 7.40 9.57
N ASN A 149 -27.18 7.68 8.28
CA ASN A 149 -26.62 6.75 7.32
C ASN A 149 -25.09 6.67 7.50
N THR A 150 -24.51 5.59 7.03
CA THR A 150 -23.04 5.41 7.00
C THR A 150 -22.57 5.31 5.57
N GLN A 151 -21.62 6.18 5.17
CA GLN A 151 -20.91 6.16 3.90
C GLN A 151 -19.52 5.58 4.14
N LEU A 152 -19.46 4.30 4.49
CA LEU A 152 -18.23 3.65 4.98
C LEU A 152 -17.06 3.78 4.00
N THR A 153 -17.26 3.42 2.73
CA THR A 153 -16.22 3.46 1.70
C THR A 153 -15.69 4.88 1.50
N ASP A 154 -16.56 5.86 1.35
CA ASP A 154 -16.19 7.25 1.09
C ASP A 154 -15.43 7.85 2.28
N ARG A 155 -15.93 7.67 3.49
CA ARG A 155 -15.33 8.27 4.71
C ARG A 155 -13.99 7.61 5.06
N VAL A 156 -13.85 6.30 4.89
CA VAL A 156 -12.55 5.62 5.06
C VAL A 156 -11.55 6.12 4.03
N TYR A 157 -11.95 6.27 2.75
CA TYR A 157 -11.07 6.80 1.70
C TYR A 157 -10.56 8.19 2.07
N GLU A 158 -11.47 9.13 2.37
CA GLU A 158 -11.12 10.52 2.67
C GLU A 158 -10.21 10.65 3.90
N ALA A 159 -10.50 9.90 4.96
CA ALA A 159 -9.70 9.95 6.19
C ALA A 159 -8.30 9.37 5.98
N VAL A 160 -8.18 8.25 5.27
CA VAL A 160 -6.88 7.63 4.97
C VAL A 160 -6.06 8.48 4.02
N GLN A 161 -6.68 9.05 2.97
CA GLN A 161 -5.99 9.96 2.05
C GLN A 161 -5.45 11.19 2.79
N LYS A 162 -6.28 11.81 3.64
CA LYS A 162 -5.86 12.96 4.47
C LYS A 162 -4.69 12.62 5.39
N LEU A 163 -4.71 11.42 6.00
CA LEU A 163 -3.62 10.96 6.86
C LEU A 163 -2.32 10.77 6.07
N TYR A 164 -2.41 10.13 4.90
CA TYR A 164 -1.26 9.90 4.02
C TYR A 164 -0.65 11.20 3.48
N ASP A 165 -1.49 12.15 3.09
CA ASP A 165 -1.04 13.46 2.56
C ASP A 165 -0.37 14.33 3.63
N ALA A 166 -0.70 14.12 4.92
CA ALA A 166 -0.12 14.89 6.03
C ALA A 166 1.37 14.54 6.25
N ASP A 167 1.75 13.27 6.23
CA ASP A 167 3.13 12.81 6.28
C ASP A 167 3.26 11.41 5.62
N PRO A 168 3.69 11.34 4.35
CA PRO A 168 3.84 10.07 3.64
C PRO A 168 5.02 9.22 4.15
N THR A 169 5.78 9.68 5.13
CA THR A 169 6.90 8.94 5.75
C THR A 169 6.61 8.45 7.16
N GLN A 170 5.47 8.86 7.75
CA GLN A 170 5.02 8.44 9.06
C GLN A 170 4.41 7.04 9.01
N LEU A 171 4.88 6.12 9.86
CA LEU A 171 4.18 4.86 10.06
C LEU A 171 2.79 5.13 10.66
N CYS A 172 1.77 4.69 9.94
CA CYS A 172 0.39 4.79 10.39
C CYS A 172 -0.24 3.41 10.54
N ARG A 173 -1.29 3.30 11.35
CA ARG A 173 -2.22 2.17 11.38
C ARG A 173 -3.65 2.68 11.37
N VAL A 174 -4.54 1.95 10.73
CA VAL A 174 -5.95 2.32 10.60
C VAL A 174 -6.82 1.30 11.32
N VAL A 175 -7.70 1.76 12.19
CA VAL A 175 -8.68 0.93 12.91
C VAL A 175 -10.07 1.36 12.47
N ILE A 176 -10.83 0.43 11.90
CA ILE A 176 -12.20 0.68 11.43
C ILE A 176 -13.16 -0.16 12.28
N ILE A 177 -14.09 0.50 12.95
CA ILE A 177 -15.09 -0.15 13.81
C ILE A 177 -16.48 0.15 13.23
N SER A 178 -17.18 -0.89 12.73
CA SER A 178 -18.48 -0.73 12.07
C SER A 178 -19.26 -2.05 12.07
N ASP A 179 -20.54 -2.00 11.75
CA ASP A 179 -21.35 -3.18 11.41
C ASP A 179 -21.22 -3.59 9.93
N GLY A 180 -20.40 -2.86 9.17
CA GLY A 180 -20.14 -3.12 7.75
C GLY A 180 -21.22 -2.57 6.80
N VAL A 181 -22.19 -1.84 7.31
CA VAL A 181 -23.20 -1.18 6.45
C VAL A 181 -22.56 -0.01 5.71
N ASP A 182 -22.83 0.07 4.41
CA ASP A 182 -22.45 1.17 3.53
C ASP A 182 -23.71 1.59 2.76
N ASP A 183 -24.46 2.56 3.30
CA ASP A 183 -25.80 2.91 2.83
C ASP A 183 -25.78 3.62 1.46
N LYS A 184 -24.76 4.39 1.19
CA LYS A 184 -24.59 5.15 -0.05
C LYS A 184 -23.11 5.23 -0.44
N GLN A 185 -22.80 4.72 -1.61
CA GLN A 185 -21.55 5.04 -2.30
C GLN A 185 -21.81 6.20 -3.27
N ILE A 186 -21.35 7.39 -2.92
CA ILE A 186 -21.59 8.61 -3.72
C ILE A 186 -20.31 9.06 -4.42
N GLY A 187 -19.15 8.91 -3.78
CA GLY A 187 -17.87 9.42 -4.23
C GLY A 187 -16.95 8.32 -4.76
N TYR A 188 -16.41 7.50 -3.87
CA TYR A 188 -15.39 6.53 -4.19
C TYR A 188 -15.94 5.11 -4.28
N THR A 189 -15.42 4.33 -5.22
CA THR A 189 -15.73 2.91 -5.32
C THR A 189 -14.88 2.10 -4.34
N ARG A 190 -15.34 0.90 -4.02
CA ARG A 190 -14.58 -0.07 -3.22
C ARG A 190 -13.19 -0.34 -3.80
N THR A 191 -13.07 -0.42 -5.13
CA THR A 191 -11.78 -0.64 -5.82
C THR A 191 -10.83 0.53 -5.62
N GLU A 192 -11.30 1.77 -5.67
CA GLU A 192 -10.49 2.96 -5.40
C GLU A 192 -10.00 2.99 -3.96
N LEU A 193 -10.86 2.67 -2.99
CA LEU A 193 -10.46 2.53 -1.60
C LEU A 193 -9.37 1.47 -1.43
N GLU A 194 -9.55 0.26 -1.99
CA GLU A 194 -8.55 -0.79 -1.88
C GLU A 194 -7.22 -0.43 -2.55
N ASN A 195 -7.27 0.31 -3.67
CA ASN A 195 -6.06 0.80 -4.33
C ASN A 195 -5.33 1.84 -3.47
N LEU A 196 -6.06 2.77 -2.84
CA LEU A 196 -5.49 3.71 -1.88
C LEU A 196 -4.83 2.98 -0.71
N LEU A 197 -5.54 2.03 -0.09
CA LEU A 197 -5.01 1.25 1.03
C LEU A 197 -3.72 0.51 0.65
N ARG A 198 -3.68 -0.12 -0.55
CA ARG A 198 -2.46 -0.77 -1.06
C ARG A 198 -1.33 0.22 -1.28
N SER A 199 -1.62 1.42 -1.80
CA SER A 199 -0.58 2.43 -2.05
C SER A 199 0.00 3.02 -0.76
N CYS A 200 -0.84 3.26 0.24
CA CYS A 200 -0.40 3.69 1.57
C CYS A 200 0.36 2.60 2.33
N GLY A 201 -0.01 1.33 2.14
CA GLY A 201 0.62 0.17 2.77
C GLY A 201 0.41 0.05 4.27
N TYR A 202 -0.45 0.88 4.88
CA TYR A 202 -0.70 0.86 6.33
C TYR A 202 -1.38 -0.44 6.79
N PRO A 203 -1.03 -0.99 7.97
CA PRO A 203 -1.80 -2.04 8.61
C PRO A 203 -3.24 -1.59 8.86
N ILE A 204 -4.20 -2.42 8.47
CA ILE A 204 -5.63 -2.13 8.59
C ILE A 204 -6.27 -3.12 9.56
N TYR A 205 -6.86 -2.62 10.61
CA TYR A 205 -7.56 -3.41 11.63
C TYR A 205 -9.05 -3.15 11.54
N THR A 206 -9.86 -4.20 11.54
CA THR A 206 -11.31 -4.06 11.49
C THR A 206 -11.97 -4.75 12.67
N VAL A 207 -12.93 -4.06 13.30
CA VAL A 207 -13.75 -4.59 14.39
C VAL A 207 -15.20 -4.56 13.93
N GLY A 208 -15.75 -5.73 13.65
CA GLY A 208 -17.14 -5.92 13.26
C GLY A 208 -18.04 -5.98 14.48
N CYS A 209 -19.08 -5.15 14.55
CA CYS A 209 -19.95 -5.02 15.72
C CYS A 209 -21.44 -5.19 15.41
N GLY A 210 -21.80 -5.50 14.16
CA GLY A 210 -23.17 -5.73 13.75
C GLY A 210 -23.65 -7.18 13.92
N PRO A 211 -24.95 -7.45 13.82
CA PRO A 211 -25.47 -8.81 13.77
C PRO A 211 -25.14 -9.49 12.44
N ASN A 212 -25.04 -10.83 12.45
CA ASN A 212 -24.80 -11.65 11.25
C ASN A 212 -25.91 -12.70 11.01
N ASP A 213 -27.11 -12.39 11.47
CA ASP A 213 -28.29 -13.29 11.46
C ASP A 213 -28.91 -13.44 10.06
N THR A 214 -28.57 -12.60 9.11
CA THR A 214 -28.99 -12.69 7.70
C THR A 214 -27.82 -12.81 6.75
N ALA A 215 -28.05 -13.38 5.57
CA ALA A 215 -27.01 -13.48 4.52
C ALA A 215 -26.48 -12.11 4.09
N GLU A 216 -27.36 -11.10 4.03
CA GLU A 216 -26.99 -9.73 3.68
C GLU A 216 -26.04 -9.12 4.74
N ARG A 217 -26.39 -9.19 6.02
CA ARG A 217 -25.57 -8.68 7.13
C ARG A 217 -24.22 -9.38 7.21
N LYS A 218 -24.21 -10.70 7.01
CA LYS A 218 -22.98 -11.47 6.92
C LYS A 218 -22.09 -10.96 5.78
N THR A 219 -22.64 -10.71 4.60
CA THR A 219 -21.90 -10.16 3.46
C THR A 219 -21.32 -8.78 3.77
N LYS A 220 -22.06 -7.90 4.47
CA LYS A 220 -21.59 -6.58 4.88
C LYS A 220 -20.39 -6.67 5.82
N LEU A 221 -20.46 -7.53 6.84
CA LEU A 221 -19.35 -7.81 7.75
C LEU A 221 -18.13 -8.41 7.02
N GLU A 222 -18.34 -9.35 6.10
CA GLU A 222 -17.25 -9.91 5.29
C GLU A 222 -16.58 -8.85 4.41
N ASN A 223 -17.33 -7.91 3.87
CA ASN A 223 -16.80 -6.77 3.13
C ASN A 223 -15.97 -5.85 4.04
N LEU A 224 -16.38 -5.61 5.27
CA LEU A 224 -15.58 -4.88 6.26
C LEU A 224 -14.27 -5.62 6.54
N PHE A 225 -14.32 -6.91 6.87
CA PHE A 225 -13.14 -7.74 7.16
C PHE A 225 -12.20 -7.88 5.97
N ALA A 226 -12.72 -7.78 4.74
CA ALA A 226 -11.88 -7.78 3.54
C ALA A 226 -10.91 -6.59 3.49
N LEU A 227 -11.20 -5.46 4.16
CA LEU A 227 -10.30 -4.31 4.23
C LEU A 227 -9.00 -4.64 4.95
N SER A 228 -9.04 -5.39 6.05
CA SER A 228 -7.83 -5.79 6.78
C SER A 228 -6.94 -6.74 5.98
N ARG A 229 -7.51 -7.48 5.02
CA ARG A 229 -6.77 -8.39 4.12
C ARG A 229 -6.07 -7.68 2.96
N VAL A 230 -6.39 -6.40 2.71
CA VAL A 230 -5.72 -5.60 1.65
C VAL A 230 -4.25 -5.40 1.98
N ASN A 231 -3.97 -5.11 3.25
CA ASN A 231 -2.63 -4.96 3.81
C ASN A 231 -2.50 -5.87 5.04
N ARG A 232 -1.39 -5.73 5.76
CA ARG A 232 -1.21 -6.43 7.04
C ARG A 232 -2.16 -5.85 8.06
N GLY A 233 -2.83 -6.71 8.80
CA GLY A 233 -3.76 -6.35 9.84
C GLY A 233 -4.61 -7.54 10.21
N GLN A 234 -5.56 -7.32 11.11
CA GLN A 234 -6.42 -8.36 11.68
C GLN A 234 -7.85 -7.89 11.71
N SER A 235 -8.76 -8.85 11.83
CA SER A 235 -10.20 -8.60 11.99
C SER A 235 -10.70 -9.30 13.25
N TRP A 236 -11.61 -8.66 13.94
CA TRP A 236 -12.35 -9.25 15.08
C TRP A 236 -13.84 -9.02 14.90
N TYR A 237 -14.61 -9.99 15.34
CA TYR A 237 -16.06 -9.91 15.37
C TYR A 237 -16.55 -9.96 16.82
N LEU A 238 -17.18 -8.88 17.29
CA LEU A 238 -17.54 -8.73 18.71
C LEU A 238 -18.55 -9.74 19.21
N ALA A 239 -19.35 -10.38 18.33
CA ALA A 239 -20.22 -11.46 18.71
C ALA A 239 -19.47 -12.80 18.99
N GLU A 240 -18.24 -12.95 18.50
CA GLU A 240 -17.40 -14.13 18.68
C GLU A 240 -16.33 -13.92 19.74
N THR A 241 -15.90 -12.66 19.98
CA THR A 241 -14.90 -12.32 20.99
C THR A 241 -15.24 -11.01 21.68
N ASN A 242 -15.17 -11.01 23.00
CA ASN A 242 -15.34 -9.84 23.86
C ASN A 242 -14.08 -9.51 24.66
N ASP A 243 -12.95 -10.15 24.36
CA ASP A 243 -11.67 -9.85 25.00
C ASP A 243 -11.09 -8.55 24.44
N THR A 244 -11.52 -7.44 25.03
CA THR A 244 -11.14 -6.08 24.61
C THR A 244 -9.65 -5.81 24.74
N PHE A 245 -8.99 -6.47 25.70
CA PHE A 245 -7.55 -6.35 25.89
C PHE A 245 -6.77 -7.09 24.79
N ALA A 246 -7.21 -8.32 24.43
CA ALA A 246 -6.58 -9.07 23.36
C ALA A 246 -6.74 -8.36 21.99
N ILE A 247 -7.91 -7.73 21.73
CA ILE A 247 -8.14 -6.91 20.52
C ILE A 247 -7.18 -5.72 20.50
N ALA A 248 -7.12 -4.93 21.58
CA ALA A 248 -6.23 -3.78 21.66
C ALA A 248 -4.75 -4.20 21.52
N LYS A 249 -4.33 -5.30 22.16
CA LYS A 249 -2.99 -5.86 22.03
C LYS A 249 -2.68 -6.29 20.59
N GLY A 250 -3.63 -6.91 19.89
CA GLY A 250 -3.48 -7.28 18.49
C GLY A 250 -3.30 -6.07 17.57
N ILE A 251 -4.04 -4.98 17.82
CA ILE A 251 -3.86 -3.72 17.10
C ILE A 251 -2.47 -3.11 17.38
N CYS A 252 -1.92 -3.31 18.58
CA CYS A 252 -0.61 -2.82 19.00
C CYS A 252 0.56 -3.79 18.68
N GLU A 253 0.35 -4.83 17.88
CA GLU A 253 1.34 -5.89 17.61
C GLU A 253 2.69 -5.37 17.10
N TYR A 254 2.72 -4.24 16.40
CA TYR A 254 3.93 -3.64 15.85
C TYR A 254 4.58 -2.56 16.72
N ASN A 255 4.19 -2.42 17.98
CA ASN A 255 4.82 -1.45 18.89
C ASN A 255 6.31 -1.75 19.16
N GLY A 256 6.78 -2.97 18.89
CA GLY A 256 8.20 -3.35 18.94
C GLY A 256 8.98 -3.15 17.64
N ALA A 257 8.41 -2.49 16.64
CA ALA A 257 9.05 -2.28 15.35
C ALA A 257 10.28 -1.37 15.43
N GLN A 258 11.11 -1.41 14.39
CA GLN A 258 12.31 -0.60 14.23
C GLN A 258 12.23 0.19 12.92
N ARG A 259 12.54 1.49 12.98
CA ARG A 259 12.70 2.32 11.79
C ARG A 259 14.14 2.28 11.33
N VAL A 260 14.34 1.99 10.03
CA VAL A 260 15.62 2.07 9.33
C VAL A 260 15.52 3.17 8.28
N THR A 261 16.47 4.10 8.30
CA THR A 261 16.59 5.14 7.26
C THR A 261 17.91 4.93 6.54
N ALA A 262 17.90 4.93 5.21
CA ALA A 262 19.10 4.73 4.40
C ALA A 262 19.12 5.73 3.25
N LYS A 263 20.26 6.37 3.03
CA LYS A 263 20.47 7.25 1.88
C LYS A 263 20.57 6.41 0.60
N LEU A 264 19.71 6.74 -0.37
CA LEU A 264 19.71 6.09 -1.67
C LEU A 264 20.89 6.59 -2.54
N PRO A 265 21.63 5.69 -3.21
CA PRO A 265 22.63 6.09 -4.19
C PRO A 265 21.96 6.76 -5.40
N ASP A 266 22.61 7.81 -5.95
CA ASP A 266 22.06 8.58 -7.09
C ASP A 266 21.77 7.70 -8.31
N GLU A 267 22.57 6.64 -8.52
CA GLU A 267 22.44 5.68 -9.63
C GLU A 267 21.18 4.82 -9.59
N VAL A 268 20.49 4.74 -8.44
CA VAL A 268 19.21 4.02 -8.31
C VAL A 268 18.01 4.96 -8.30
N CYS A 269 18.23 6.28 -8.29
CA CYS A 269 17.19 7.31 -8.22
C CYS A 269 16.63 7.66 -9.61
N ASP A 270 16.15 6.65 -10.34
CA ASP A 270 15.70 6.75 -11.75
C ASP A 270 14.18 6.65 -11.94
N GLY A 271 13.42 6.67 -10.85
CA GLY A 271 11.95 6.54 -10.88
C GLY A 271 11.43 5.11 -11.07
N SER A 272 12.32 4.12 -11.22
CA SER A 272 11.93 2.71 -11.37
C SER A 272 11.55 2.07 -10.02
N THR A 273 10.79 0.98 -10.07
CA THR A 273 10.53 0.16 -8.88
C THR A 273 11.66 -0.85 -8.71
N ARG A 274 12.29 -0.88 -7.53
CA ARG A 274 13.41 -1.76 -7.22
C ARG A 274 13.20 -2.49 -5.90
N ALA A 275 13.78 -3.68 -5.78
CA ALA A 275 13.86 -4.38 -4.50
C ALA A 275 14.83 -3.64 -3.58
N ILE A 276 14.40 -3.35 -2.36
CA ILE A 276 15.26 -2.92 -1.28
C ILE A 276 15.34 -4.03 -0.24
N GLN A 277 16.55 -4.31 0.22
CA GLN A 277 16.86 -5.38 1.17
C GLN A 277 17.60 -4.82 2.37
N VAL A 278 17.24 -5.29 3.57
CA VAL A 278 17.89 -4.90 4.83
C VAL A 278 18.17 -6.15 5.64
N THR A 279 19.40 -6.29 6.11
CA THR A 279 19.76 -7.34 7.08
C THR A 279 19.76 -6.75 8.48
N CYS A 280 18.91 -7.26 9.35
CA CYS A 280 18.74 -6.80 10.73
C CYS A 280 18.72 -8.01 11.69
N GLY A 281 19.57 -8.00 12.71
CA GLY A 281 19.67 -9.11 13.66
C GLY A 281 19.94 -10.47 13.01
N GLY A 282 20.63 -10.51 11.87
CA GLY A 282 20.88 -11.73 11.09
C GLY A 282 19.69 -12.18 10.22
N THR A 283 18.57 -11.49 10.25
CA THR A 283 17.39 -11.76 9.39
C THR A 283 17.38 -10.81 8.22
N GLY A 284 17.18 -11.33 7.00
CA GLY A 284 16.94 -10.54 5.79
C GLY A 284 15.49 -10.08 5.72
N TYR A 285 15.29 -8.81 5.38
CA TYR A 285 13.99 -8.20 5.10
C TYR A 285 14.01 -7.58 3.72
N SER A 286 12.93 -7.70 2.97
CA SER A 286 12.86 -7.11 1.65
C SER A 286 11.48 -6.57 1.30
N THR A 287 11.46 -5.58 0.40
CA THR A 287 10.23 -5.03 -0.20
C THR A 287 10.54 -4.40 -1.56
N GLN A 288 9.49 -4.13 -2.32
CA GLN A 288 9.57 -3.32 -3.53
C GLN A 288 9.29 -1.86 -3.17
N LEU A 289 10.14 -0.96 -3.65
CA LEU A 289 9.98 0.48 -3.43
C LEU A 289 10.18 1.20 -4.77
N LYS A 290 9.29 2.14 -5.07
CA LYS A 290 9.48 3.03 -6.21
C LYS A 290 10.58 4.01 -5.86
N MET A 291 11.65 4.05 -6.65
CA MET A 291 12.75 4.97 -6.41
C MET A 291 12.33 6.41 -6.74
N PRO A 292 12.89 7.42 -6.06
CA PRO A 292 12.70 8.81 -6.46
C PRO A 292 13.34 9.03 -7.83
N PHE A 293 12.89 10.06 -8.54
CA PHE A 293 13.54 10.50 -9.77
C PHE A 293 14.37 11.76 -9.46
N VAL A 294 15.66 11.64 -9.48
CA VAL A 294 16.60 12.77 -9.39
C VAL A 294 17.17 13.00 -10.78
N ALA A 295 16.80 14.12 -11.41
CA ALA A 295 17.40 14.50 -12.68
C ALA A 295 18.93 14.62 -12.48
N ALA A 296 19.71 13.90 -13.29
CA ALA A 296 21.15 14.02 -13.25
C ALA A 296 21.51 15.51 -13.45
N SER A 297 22.13 16.12 -12.46
CA SER A 297 22.69 17.46 -12.62
C SER A 297 23.71 17.39 -13.76
N GLU A 298 23.44 18.12 -14.83
CA GLU A 298 24.44 18.25 -15.91
C GLU A 298 25.78 18.60 -15.28
N PRO A 299 26.89 17.90 -15.66
CA PRO A 299 28.18 18.26 -15.15
C PRO A 299 28.42 19.72 -15.54
N ALA A 300 28.68 20.57 -14.54
CA ALA A 300 28.98 21.98 -14.75
C ALA A 300 30.09 22.09 -15.80
N SER A 301 29.73 22.44 -17.03
CA SER A 301 30.68 22.71 -18.10
C SER A 301 31.59 23.83 -17.61
N SER A 302 32.83 23.47 -17.33
CA SER A 302 33.88 24.45 -17.03
C SER A 302 33.95 25.43 -18.22
N VAL A 303 33.40 26.61 -18.02
CA VAL A 303 33.49 27.71 -18.99
C VAL A 303 34.94 28.13 -19.05
N SER A 304 35.68 27.53 -19.99
CA SER A 304 36.98 28.08 -20.45
C SER A 304 36.67 29.28 -21.33
N SER A 305 36.93 30.46 -20.80
CA SER A 305 36.85 31.71 -21.52
C SER A 305 37.97 31.77 -22.59
N ALA A 306 37.59 31.76 -23.86
CA ALA A 306 38.45 32.21 -24.96
C ALA A 306 37.61 32.99 -26.00
N PRO A 307 38.23 33.98 -26.69
CA PRO A 307 37.48 35.12 -27.19
C PRO A 307 36.83 34.90 -28.56
N ALA A 308 35.82 35.75 -28.81
CA ALA A 308 34.98 35.80 -30.00
C ALA A 308 35.76 35.85 -31.32
N SER A 309 35.34 35.03 -32.29
CA SER A 309 35.46 35.32 -33.72
C SER A 309 34.18 34.93 -34.44
N SER A 310 33.59 35.91 -35.10
CA SER A 310 32.37 35.82 -35.90
C SER A 310 32.59 34.96 -37.12
N ALA A 311 31.72 33.97 -37.36
CA ALA A 311 31.42 33.43 -38.67
C ALA A 311 29.99 32.83 -38.70
N VAL A 312 29.27 33.20 -39.74
CA VAL A 312 27.87 32.92 -40.04
C VAL A 312 27.75 31.52 -40.65
N GLU A 313 26.69 30.78 -40.21
CA GLU A 313 25.88 29.75 -40.87
C GLU A 313 26.47 28.39 -41.32
N PRO A 314 25.66 27.33 -41.47
CA PRO A 314 24.22 27.25 -41.81
C PRO A 314 23.37 26.31 -40.95
N VAL A 315 22.06 26.56 -40.98
CA VAL A 315 20.94 25.73 -40.46
C VAL A 315 21.01 24.31 -41.03
N GLN A 316 21.10 23.30 -40.13
CA GLN A 316 20.96 21.91 -40.51
C GLN A 316 19.58 21.38 -40.08
N ASP A 317 18.84 20.91 -41.06
CA ASP A 317 17.48 20.39 -41.05
C ASP A 317 17.39 19.08 -40.22
N ASN A 318 16.59 19.11 -39.15
CA ASN A 318 16.38 18.02 -38.20
C ASN A 318 15.35 16.99 -38.64
N SER A 319 15.15 16.80 -39.99
CA SER A 319 14.09 15.92 -40.54
C SER A 319 14.35 14.39 -40.30
N ASN A 320 15.55 14.00 -39.97
CA ASN A 320 15.89 12.57 -39.83
C ASN A 320 15.57 11.96 -38.45
N GLN A 321 15.52 12.74 -37.38
CA GLN A 321 15.17 12.21 -36.06
C GLN A 321 13.67 11.90 -35.94
N THR A 322 12.82 12.72 -36.54
CA THR A 322 11.36 12.50 -36.51
C THR A 322 10.95 11.28 -37.34
N ARG A 323 11.65 10.99 -38.44
CA ARG A 323 11.41 9.78 -39.24
C ARG A 323 11.83 8.48 -38.53
N MET A 324 12.91 8.50 -37.74
CA MET A 324 13.36 7.34 -36.97
C MET A 324 12.43 7.01 -35.81
N LEU A 325 11.87 8.01 -35.13
CA LEU A 325 10.86 7.83 -34.06
C LEU A 325 9.54 7.26 -34.60
N LEU A 326 9.09 7.69 -35.79
CA LEU A 326 7.88 7.18 -36.43
C LEU A 326 8.03 5.72 -36.89
N LEU A 327 9.22 5.30 -37.34
CA LEU A 327 9.49 3.91 -37.73
C LEU A 327 9.53 2.97 -36.51
N LEU A 328 10.05 3.41 -35.37
CA LEU A 328 10.04 2.62 -34.14
C LEU A 328 8.63 2.48 -33.53
N ALA A 329 7.80 3.52 -33.60
CA ALA A 329 6.40 3.46 -33.17
C ALA A 329 5.55 2.55 -34.06
N GLY A 330 5.79 2.54 -35.37
CA GLY A 330 5.10 1.66 -36.31
C GLY A 330 5.44 0.18 -36.13
N ALA A 331 6.70 -0.15 -35.83
CA ALA A 331 7.12 -1.53 -35.58
C ALA A 331 6.50 -2.11 -34.29
N GLY A 332 6.37 -1.29 -33.24
CA GLY A 332 5.73 -1.70 -31.98
C GLY A 332 4.23 -2.01 -32.16
N ALA A 333 3.50 -1.18 -32.92
CA ALA A 333 2.08 -1.39 -33.19
C ALA A 333 1.82 -2.66 -34.02
N ALA A 334 2.66 -2.98 -34.98
CA ALA A 334 2.53 -4.21 -35.79
C ALA A 334 2.70 -5.48 -34.96
N VAL A 335 3.63 -5.49 -34.01
CA VAL A 335 3.86 -6.64 -33.10
C VAL A 335 2.66 -6.88 -32.19
N VAL A 336 2.04 -5.80 -31.65
CA VAL A 336 0.86 -5.90 -30.78
C VAL A 336 -0.33 -6.44 -31.56
N ILE A 337 -0.56 -6.01 -32.80
CA ILE A 337 -1.66 -6.49 -33.65
C ILE A 337 -1.48 -8.00 -33.96
N VAL A 338 -0.27 -8.43 -34.29
CA VAL A 338 0.01 -9.85 -34.54
C VAL A 338 -0.24 -10.71 -33.30
N LEU A 339 0.13 -10.23 -32.12
CA LEU A 339 -0.11 -10.93 -30.86
C LEU A 339 -1.61 -11.06 -30.54
N VAL A 340 -2.40 -10.01 -30.75
CA VAL A 340 -3.86 -10.04 -30.55
C VAL A 340 -4.52 -11.02 -31.51
N VAL A 341 -4.15 -11.03 -32.81
CA VAL A 341 -4.69 -11.97 -33.79
C VAL A 341 -4.36 -13.42 -33.42
N VAL A 342 -3.13 -13.70 -33.00
CA VAL A 342 -2.73 -15.03 -32.53
C VAL A 342 -3.53 -15.47 -31.32
N PHE A 343 -3.80 -14.57 -30.38
CA PHE A 343 -4.57 -14.87 -29.17
C PHE A 343 -6.04 -15.16 -29.48
N VAL A 344 -6.64 -14.43 -30.40
CA VAL A 344 -8.02 -14.65 -30.85
C VAL A 344 -8.15 -16.00 -31.61
N VAL A 345 -7.21 -16.31 -32.49
CA VAL A 345 -7.22 -17.58 -33.23
C VAL A 345 -7.03 -18.78 -32.33
N LEU A 346 -6.15 -18.69 -31.32
CA LEU A 346 -5.95 -19.75 -30.32
C LEU A 346 -7.16 -19.90 -29.40
N GLY A 347 -7.78 -18.79 -28.99
CA GLY A 347 -9.00 -18.79 -28.17
C GLY A 347 -10.19 -19.44 -28.89
N LEU A 348 -10.41 -19.14 -30.16
CA LEU A 348 -11.46 -19.75 -30.98
C LEU A 348 -11.19 -21.25 -31.23
N SER A 349 -9.94 -21.68 -31.35
CA SER A 349 -9.56 -23.08 -31.52
C SER A 349 -9.83 -23.93 -30.26
N LEU A 350 -9.83 -23.35 -29.07
CA LEU A 350 -10.12 -24.04 -27.80
C LEU A 350 -11.62 -24.22 -27.56
N ILE A 351 -12.46 -23.34 -28.09
CA ILE A 351 -13.93 -23.40 -27.93
C ILE A 351 -14.56 -24.52 -28.78
N HIS A 352 -13.91 -24.93 -29.87
CA HIS A 352 -14.43 -26.02 -30.75
C HIS A 352 -14.15 -27.44 -30.23
N ILE A 353 -13.49 -27.64 -29.08
CA ILE A 353 -13.14 -28.98 -28.57
C ILE A 353 -14.08 -29.45 -27.45
N SER A 354 -15.06 -28.66 -27.03
CA SER A 354 -15.94 -29.00 -25.89
C SER A 354 -17.42 -29.19 -26.25
N GLU A 355 -17.77 -29.90 -27.33
CA GLU A 355 -19.13 -30.42 -27.48
C GLU A 355 -19.20 -31.85 -26.96
N PRO A 356 -19.94 -32.16 -25.89
CA PRO A 356 -20.17 -33.53 -25.47
C PRO A 356 -21.28 -34.15 -26.31
N THR A 357 -20.95 -35.22 -27.03
CA THR A 357 -21.87 -36.10 -27.75
C THR A 357 -22.92 -36.65 -26.77
N ARG A 358 -24.15 -36.17 -26.85
CA ARG A 358 -25.33 -36.77 -26.20
C ARG A 358 -25.62 -38.10 -26.93
N ARG A 359 -25.36 -39.23 -26.28
CA ARG A 359 -25.94 -40.53 -26.67
C ARG A 359 -27.37 -40.61 -26.14
N VAL A 360 -28.31 -40.80 -27.08
CA VAL A 360 -29.70 -41.23 -26.83
C VAL A 360 -29.68 -42.76 -26.76
N VAL A 361 -30.16 -43.30 -25.67
CA VAL A 361 -30.75 -44.65 -25.61
C VAL A 361 -32.05 -44.51 -24.80
#